data_b5f74938da93e24e54fdccc60f7b949c
#
_entry.id   b5f74938da93e24e54fdccc60f7b949c
#
_cell.length_a   1.000
_cell.length_b   1.000
_cell.length_c   1.000
_cell.angle_alpha   90.00
_cell.angle_beta   90.00
_cell.angle_gamma   90.00
#
_symmetry.space_group_name_H-M   'P 1'
#
loop_
_entity.id
_entity.type
_entity.pdbx_description
1 polymer ?
#
loop_
_entity_poly.entity_id
_entity_poly.type
_entity_poly.pdbx_seq_one_letter_code
_entity_poly.pdbx_strand_id
1 'polypeptide(L)'
;MKIVADTHTHTIASTHAYGTVKEMVEEAAALGLYAIAITDHGPNMPGSPRTWYFNNLRAIPSTYLGVRVLKGAEANIADFEGNLDVDESALDCLEWIVASLHNPTLDTTRIKPTVETCTQLYLNAAKNPFINVIGHCGTPEYAFDYEMVIPVLAESGKLIEINDSAFKHKKGSVANCIKIAKICKKVGAPIIVNTDAHFMTELGRADGSLKMLEEIGFPEELVVNSSVERFEKYLTQLNLPLRE
;
A
#
# COMPACT_ATOMS: atom_id res chain seq x y z
N MET A 1 10.72 17.17 1.80
CA MET A 1 10.33 15.82 2.32
C MET A 1 10.89 14.75 1.41
N LYS A 2 11.23 13.56 1.90
CA LYS A 2 11.65 12.38 1.11
C LYS A 2 11.08 11.11 1.74
N ILE A 3 11.03 10.01 1.00
CA ILE A 3 10.73 8.70 1.57
C ILE A 3 12.01 7.91 1.81
N VAL A 4 12.02 7.09 2.85
CA VAL A 4 13.12 6.16 3.19
C VAL A 4 12.74 4.70 2.95
N ALA A 5 11.49 4.43 2.66
CA ALA A 5 10.98 3.11 2.34
C ALA A 5 9.92 3.22 1.25
N ASP A 6 9.89 2.25 0.34
CA ASP A 6 8.84 2.09 -0.65
C ASP A 6 8.16 0.74 -0.41
N THR A 7 6.93 0.78 0.06
CA THR A 7 6.25 -0.40 0.59
C THR A 7 5.07 -0.86 -0.26
N HIS A 8 5.01 -0.40 -1.51
CA HIS A 8 4.08 -0.86 -2.52
C HIS A 8 4.83 -0.98 -3.84
N THR A 9 5.33 -2.18 -4.13
CA THR A 9 6.14 -2.46 -5.31
C THR A 9 5.85 -3.84 -5.87
N HIS A 10 6.01 -4.00 -7.18
CA HIS A 10 5.69 -5.20 -7.92
C HIS A 10 6.92 -5.81 -8.59
N THR A 11 6.88 -7.13 -8.74
CA THR A 11 7.90 -7.89 -9.45
C THR A 11 7.30 -8.60 -10.66
N ILE A 12 8.13 -9.31 -11.40
CA ILE A 12 7.70 -10.14 -12.52
C ILE A 12 6.63 -11.19 -12.13
N ALA A 13 6.39 -11.43 -10.84
CA ALA A 13 5.29 -12.27 -10.37
C ALA A 13 3.93 -11.61 -10.62
N SER A 14 3.86 -10.28 -10.62
CA SER A 14 2.70 -9.51 -11.09
C SER A 14 2.81 -9.32 -12.60
N THR A 15 2.09 -10.06 -13.41
CA THR A 15 2.20 -10.26 -14.87
C THR A 15 2.54 -9.02 -15.71
N HIS A 16 2.23 -7.83 -15.22
CA HIS A 16 2.48 -6.54 -15.88
C HIS A 16 3.58 -5.70 -15.21
N ALA A 17 4.38 -6.31 -14.34
CA ALA A 17 5.62 -5.75 -13.81
C ALA A 17 6.83 -6.50 -14.36
N TYR A 18 8.00 -5.87 -14.41
CA TYR A 18 9.11 -6.36 -15.23
C TYR A 18 10.46 -6.43 -14.50
N GLY A 19 10.47 -6.25 -13.18
CA GLY A 19 11.65 -6.41 -12.33
C GLY A 19 11.61 -7.71 -11.51
N THR A 20 12.75 -8.35 -11.30
CA THR A 20 12.87 -9.42 -10.31
C THR A 20 13.00 -8.85 -8.90
N VAL A 21 12.70 -9.64 -7.85
CA VAL A 21 12.97 -9.24 -6.46
C VAL A 21 14.41 -8.73 -6.29
N LYS A 22 15.38 -9.40 -6.90
CA LYS A 22 16.79 -9.01 -6.81
C LYS A 22 17.03 -7.62 -7.39
N GLU A 23 16.55 -7.35 -8.60
CA GLU A 23 16.72 -6.06 -9.27
C GLU A 23 16.03 -4.93 -8.50
N MET A 24 14.84 -5.18 -7.96
CA MET A 24 14.11 -4.19 -7.14
C MET A 24 14.88 -3.86 -5.86
N VAL A 25 15.47 -4.85 -5.18
CA VAL A 25 16.25 -4.60 -3.96
C VAL A 25 17.61 -3.96 -4.29
N GLU A 26 18.25 -4.31 -5.41
CA GLU A 26 19.48 -3.67 -5.87
C GLU A 26 19.26 -2.17 -6.16
N GLU A 27 18.16 -1.81 -6.80
CA GLU A 27 17.78 -0.41 -7.03
C GLU A 27 17.46 0.30 -5.70
N ALA A 28 16.72 -0.34 -4.79
CA ALA A 28 16.44 0.22 -3.46
C ALA A 28 17.74 0.54 -2.70
N ALA A 29 18.73 -0.36 -2.78
CA ALA A 29 20.06 -0.16 -2.19
C ALA A 29 20.81 1.00 -2.85
N ALA A 30 20.78 1.08 -4.19
CA ALA A 30 21.41 2.16 -4.95
C ALA A 30 20.81 3.54 -4.63
N LEU A 31 19.50 3.59 -4.37
CA LEU A 31 18.77 4.79 -3.93
C LEU A 31 18.96 5.12 -2.45
N GLY A 32 19.59 4.23 -1.68
CA GLY A 32 19.76 4.39 -0.24
C GLY A 32 18.47 4.27 0.56
N LEU A 33 17.49 3.50 0.05
CA LEU A 33 16.27 3.21 0.80
C LEU A 33 16.60 2.29 1.99
N TYR A 34 15.97 2.56 3.11
CA TYR A 34 16.03 1.73 4.30
C TYR A 34 15.27 0.41 4.13
N ALA A 35 14.09 0.47 3.48
CA ALA A 35 13.24 -0.69 3.29
C ALA A 35 12.50 -0.67 1.94
N ILE A 36 12.16 -1.88 1.50
CA ILE A 36 11.22 -2.14 0.40
C ILE A 36 10.24 -3.23 0.85
N ALA A 37 8.98 -3.18 0.39
CA ALA A 37 8.08 -4.31 0.51
C ALA A 37 7.82 -4.91 -0.88
N ILE A 38 7.89 -6.23 -0.98
CA ILE A 38 7.49 -6.98 -2.17
C ILE A 38 6.01 -7.26 -2.01
N THR A 39 5.18 -6.58 -2.79
CA THR A 39 3.72 -6.58 -2.67
C THR A 39 3.05 -6.92 -4.01
N ASP A 40 3.45 -8.04 -4.61
CA ASP A 40 2.82 -8.51 -5.82
C ASP A 40 1.32 -8.71 -5.63
N HIS A 41 0.55 -8.55 -6.71
CA HIS A 41 -0.91 -8.63 -6.68
C HIS A 41 -1.43 -9.96 -6.16
N GLY A 42 -2.52 -9.91 -5.40
CA GLY A 42 -3.24 -11.06 -4.89
C GLY A 42 -3.84 -11.94 -6.00
N PRO A 43 -4.23 -13.19 -5.65
CA PRO A 43 -4.58 -14.24 -6.61
C PRO A 43 -5.75 -13.95 -7.56
N ASN A 44 -6.65 -13.03 -7.20
CA ASN A 44 -7.78 -12.69 -8.08
C ASN A 44 -7.41 -11.76 -9.24
N MET A 45 -6.24 -11.13 -9.18
CA MET A 45 -5.76 -10.33 -10.31
C MET A 45 -5.37 -11.28 -11.47
N PRO A 46 -5.84 -11.04 -12.70
CA PRO A 46 -5.50 -11.89 -13.84
C PRO A 46 -4.00 -12.04 -14.06
N GLY A 47 -3.53 -13.28 -14.07
CA GLY A 47 -2.12 -13.62 -14.27
C GLY A 47 -1.24 -13.51 -13.02
N SER A 48 -1.78 -13.10 -11.89
CA SER A 48 -1.04 -13.01 -10.63
C SER A 48 -0.72 -14.36 -10.00
N PRO A 49 0.25 -14.41 -9.09
CA PRO A 49 0.68 -15.65 -8.47
C PRO A 49 -0.41 -16.23 -7.56
N ARG A 50 -0.31 -17.54 -7.30
CA ARG A 50 -1.19 -18.26 -6.39
C ARG A 50 -0.65 -18.25 -4.96
N THR A 51 -1.47 -18.69 -4.01
CA THR A 51 -1.16 -18.79 -2.55
C THR A 51 0.25 -19.32 -2.26
N TRP A 52 0.73 -20.34 -3.01
CA TRP A 52 2.07 -20.91 -2.83
C TRP A 52 3.20 -19.87 -2.95
N TYR A 53 3.06 -18.89 -3.82
CA TYR A 53 4.04 -17.81 -3.98
C TYR A 53 4.17 -17.02 -2.67
N PHE A 54 3.07 -16.57 -2.13
CA PHE A 54 3.04 -15.76 -0.90
C PHE A 54 3.59 -16.54 0.29
N ASN A 55 3.20 -17.81 0.45
CA ASN A 55 3.73 -18.69 1.49
C ASN A 55 5.26 -18.86 1.40
N ASN A 56 5.82 -18.79 0.20
CA ASN A 56 7.25 -19.02 -0.03
C ASN A 56 8.08 -17.73 -0.01
N LEU A 57 7.50 -16.54 0.11
CA LEU A 57 8.25 -15.27 0.23
C LEU A 57 9.22 -15.29 1.42
N ARG A 58 8.98 -16.14 2.43
CA ARG A 58 9.91 -16.42 3.53
C ARG A 58 11.31 -16.90 3.10
N ALA A 59 11.45 -17.38 1.85
CA ALA A 59 12.76 -17.75 1.30
C ALA A 59 13.63 -16.52 0.99
N ILE A 60 13.03 -15.33 0.89
CA ILE A 60 13.76 -14.08 0.71
C ILE A 60 14.31 -13.64 2.07
N PRO A 61 15.62 -13.31 2.18
CA PRO A 61 16.17 -12.83 3.43
C PRO A 61 15.48 -11.53 3.87
N SER A 62 15.37 -11.31 5.18
CA SER A 62 14.75 -10.10 5.73
C SER A 62 15.58 -8.84 5.51
N THR A 63 16.88 -9.01 5.20
CA THR A 63 17.79 -7.93 4.81
C THR A 63 18.66 -8.41 3.65
N TYR A 64 18.73 -7.63 2.59
CA TYR A 64 19.62 -7.89 1.45
C TYR A 64 20.24 -6.56 0.99
N LEU A 65 21.56 -6.56 0.75
CA LEU A 65 22.35 -5.37 0.40
C LEU A 65 22.13 -4.17 1.35
N GLY A 66 21.87 -4.46 2.63
CA GLY A 66 21.61 -3.43 3.61
C GLY A 66 20.17 -2.86 3.55
N VAL A 67 19.30 -3.31 2.67
CA VAL A 67 17.88 -2.92 2.61
C VAL A 67 17.04 -3.95 3.36
N ARG A 68 16.11 -3.50 4.20
CA ARG A 68 15.09 -4.36 4.79
C ARG A 68 14.08 -4.75 3.73
N VAL A 69 13.79 -6.06 3.59
CA VAL A 69 12.83 -6.60 2.64
C VAL A 69 11.62 -7.14 3.39
N LEU A 70 10.51 -6.43 3.33
CA LEU A 70 9.23 -6.89 3.88
C LEU A 70 8.54 -7.81 2.86
N LYS A 71 8.06 -8.96 3.35
CA LYS A 71 7.30 -9.93 2.56
C LYS A 71 5.84 -9.53 2.65
N GLY A 72 5.26 -9.15 1.54
CA GLY A 72 3.92 -8.61 1.51
C GLY A 72 3.07 -9.09 0.35
N ALA A 73 1.90 -8.51 0.24
CA ALA A 73 1.01 -8.65 -0.90
C ALA A 73 0.23 -7.35 -1.10
N GLU A 74 -0.03 -6.99 -2.34
CA GLU A 74 -1.16 -6.13 -2.66
C GLU A 74 -2.38 -7.03 -2.82
N ALA A 75 -3.06 -7.29 -1.68
CA ALA A 75 -4.26 -8.11 -1.63
C ALA A 75 -5.45 -7.34 -2.20
N ASN A 76 -6.23 -7.99 -3.06
CA ASN A 76 -7.47 -7.40 -3.53
C ASN A 76 -8.53 -7.51 -2.44
N ILE A 77 -9.26 -6.42 -2.18
CA ILE A 77 -10.52 -6.52 -1.44
C ILE A 77 -11.53 -7.16 -2.40
N ALA A 78 -11.92 -8.40 -2.10
CA ALA A 78 -12.63 -9.27 -3.02
C ALA A 78 -14.16 -9.04 -3.03
N ASP A 79 -14.69 -8.50 -1.93
CA ASP A 79 -16.14 -8.28 -1.73
C ASP A 79 -16.43 -7.05 -0.86
N PHE A 80 -17.71 -6.75 -0.70
CA PHE A 80 -18.18 -5.62 0.09
C PHE A 80 -18.16 -5.87 1.61
N GLU A 81 -17.90 -7.09 2.05
CA GLU A 81 -17.65 -7.47 3.43
C GLU A 81 -16.22 -7.15 3.88
N GLY A 82 -15.34 -6.80 2.93
CA GLY A 82 -13.93 -6.43 3.19
C GLY A 82 -12.99 -7.63 3.29
N ASN A 83 -13.38 -8.78 2.74
CA ASN A 83 -12.54 -9.95 2.66
C ASN A 83 -11.43 -9.77 1.62
N LEU A 84 -10.26 -10.34 1.91
CA LEU A 84 -9.12 -10.34 1.00
C LEU A 84 -9.10 -11.61 0.14
N ASP A 85 -8.49 -11.51 -1.03
CA ASP A 85 -8.29 -12.65 -1.94
C ASP A 85 -7.06 -13.51 -1.60
N VAL A 86 -6.31 -13.15 -0.57
CA VAL A 86 -5.17 -13.91 -0.05
C VAL A 86 -5.65 -14.78 1.11
N ASP A 87 -5.38 -16.09 1.03
CA ASP A 87 -5.79 -17.05 2.07
C ASP A 87 -5.13 -16.76 3.42
N GLU A 88 -5.83 -17.05 4.54
CA GLU A 88 -5.29 -16.86 5.90
C GLU A 88 -3.91 -17.52 6.08
N SER A 89 -3.72 -18.74 5.54
CA SER A 89 -2.45 -19.45 5.62
C SER A 89 -1.28 -18.71 4.97
N ALA A 90 -1.55 -17.87 3.97
CA ALA A 90 -0.56 -16.98 3.37
C ALA A 90 -0.43 -15.67 4.15
N LEU A 91 -1.55 -15.10 4.59
CA LEU A 91 -1.56 -13.89 5.42
C LEU A 91 -0.70 -14.04 6.68
N ASP A 92 -0.76 -15.22 7.35
CA ASP A 92 0.07 -15.54 8.52
C ASP A 92 1.58 -15.61 8.21
N CYS A 93 1.96 -15.72 6.94
CA CYS A 93 3.35 -15.74 6.49
C CYS A 93 3.85 -14.38 6.02
N LEU A 94 2.96 -13.38 5.90
CA LEU A 94 3.26 -12.07 5.36
C LEU A 94 3.42 -11.02 6.47
N GLU A 95 4.30 -10.07 6.22
CA GLU A 95 4.63 -8.98 7.14
C GLU A 95 3.89 -7.68 6.78
N TRP A 96 3.44 -7.55 5.51
CA TRP A 96 2.94 -6.28 4.99
C TRP A 96 1.83 -6.49 3.96
N ILE A 97 0.64 -6.00 4.27
CA ILE A 97 -0.52 -6.11 3.39
C ILE A 97 -1.00 -4.72 2.98
N VAL A 98 -0.94 -4.46 1.69
CA VAL A 98 -1.63 -3.36 1.03
C VAL A 98 -2.96 -3.89 0.52
N ALA A 99 -4.07 -3.35 1.00
CA ALA A 99 -5.40 -3.77 0.56
C ALA A 99 -5.94 -2.77 -0.46
N SER A 100 -6.22 -3.24 -1.66
CA SER A 100 -6.59 -2.41 -2.81
C SER A 100 -7.86 -2.88 -3.50
N LEU A 101 -8.50 -1.96 -4.19
CA LEU A 101 -9.64 -2.24 -5.06
C LEU A 101 -9.21 -2.16 -6.52
N HIS A 102 -9.41 -3.25 -7.25
CA HIS A 102 -9.15 -3.32 -8.68
C HIS A 102 -10.38 -3.83 -9.43
N ASN A 103 -10.58 -3.30 -10.62
CA ASN A 103 -11.48 -3.89 -11.60
C ASN A 103 -10.62 -4.86 -12.46
N PRO A 104 -10.76 -6.18 -12.38
CA PRO A 104 -11.99 -6.94 -12.20
C PRO A 104 -12.06 -7.81 -10.92
N THR A 105 -11.35 -7.49 -9.86
CA THR A 105 -11.19 -8.41 -8.71
C THR A 105 -12.31 -8.32 -7.66
N LEU A 106 -12.99 -7.17 -7.57
CA LEU A 106 -14.14 -6.99 -6.69
C LEU A 106 -15.38 -7.72 -7.23
N ASP A 107 -16.03 -8.55 -6.43
CA ASP A 107 -17.31 -9.15 -6.80
C ASP A 107 -18.44 -8.11 -6.84
N THR A 108 -18.75 -7.67 -8.02
CA THR A 108 -19.85 -6.71 -8.29
C THR A 108 -21.13 -7.36 -8.82
N THR A 109 -21.27 -8.68 -8.70
CA THR A 109 -22.43 -9.41 -9.23
C THR A 109 -23.72 -9.06 -8.49
N ARG A 110 -23.65 -8.85 -7.18
CA ARG A 110 -24.79 -8.55 -6.30
C ARG A 110 -24.87 -7.08 -5.92
N ILE A 111 -23.72 -6.45 -5.64
CA ILE A 111 -23.62 -5.07 -5.18
C ILE A 111 -22.76 -4.29 -6.19
N LYS A 112 -23.18 -3.08 -6.53
CA LYS A 112 -22.41 -2.20 -7.42
C LYS A 112 -21.62 -1.18 -6.62
N PRO A 113 -20.42 -0.78 -7.07
CA PRO A 113 -19.69 0.31 -6.47
C PRO A 113 -20.49 1.63 -6.56
N THR A 114 -20.79 2.18 -5.42
CA THR A 114 -21.35 3.53 -5.21
C THR A 114 -20.62 4.14 -4.03
N VAL A 115 -20.72 5.44 -3.82
CA VAL A 115 -20.12 6.08 -2.63
C VAL A 115 -20.58 5.39 -1.35
N GLU A 116 -21.87 5.06 -1.23
CA GLU A 116 -22.42 4.40 -0.05
C GLU A 116 -21.86 2.98 0.16
N THR A 117 -21.89 2.14 -0.90
CA THR A 117 -21.40 0.76 -0.80
C THR A 117 -19.89 0.68 -0.61
N CYS A 118 -19.11 1.57 -1.25
CA CYS A 118 -17.67 1.66 -1.03
C CYS A 118 -17.35 2.19 0.38
N THR A 119 -18.13 3.13 0.91
CA THR A 119 -17.99 3.57 2.31
C THR A 119 -18.13 2.38 3.26
N GLN A 120 -19.19 1.58 3.10
CA GLN A 120 -19.38 0.40 3.96
C GLN A 120 -18.27 -0.64 3.77
N LEU A 121 -17.80 -0.84 2.54
CA LEU A 121 -16.68 -1.73 2.23
C LEU A 121 -15.41 -1.32 3.01
N TYR A 122 -15.02 -0.05 2.94
CA TYR A 122 -13.82 0.42 3.65
C TYR A 122 -13.99 0.39 5.18
N LEU A 123 -15.20 0.63 5.72
CA LEU A 123 -15.50 0.43 7.14
C LEU A 123 -15.40 -1.04 7.56
N ASN A 124 -15.72 -1.97 6.67
CA ASN A 124 -15.51 -3.40 6.91
C ASN A 124 -14.03 -3.76 6.81
N ALA A 125 -13.31 -3.28 5.79
CA ALA A 125 -11.87 -3.48 5.65
C ALA A 125 -11.08 -2.94 6.87
N ALA A 126 -11.54 -1.85 7.50
CA ALA A 126 -10.92 -1.32 8.72
C ALA A 126 -10.86 -2.34 9.86
N LYS A 127 -11.79 -3.28 9.91
CA LYS A 127 -11.87 -4.34 10.95
C LYS A 127 -10.93 -5.51 10.68
N ASN A 128 -10.40 -5.65 9.46
CA ASN A 128 -9.53 -6.76 9.09
C ASN A 128 -8.13 -6.57 9.72
N PRO A 129 -7.68 -7.47 10.63
CA PRO A 129 -6.43 -7.29 11.36
C PRO A 129 -5.18 -7.43 10.48
N PHE A 130 -5.27 -8.09 9.33
CA PHE A 130 -4.13 -8.31 8.44
C PHE A 130 -3.76 -7.07 7.62
N ILE A 131 -4.70 -6.15 7.39
CA ILE A 131 -4.46 -4.97 6.55
C ILE A 131 -3.57 -3.97 7.29
N ASN A 132 -2.47 -3.57 6.67
CA ASN A 132 -1.59 -2.50 7.14
C ASN A 132 -1.88 -1.17 6.42
N VAL A 133 -2.12 -1.24 5.11
CA VAL A 133 -2.26 -0.07 4.24
C VAL A 133 -3.52 -0.20 3.40
N ILE A 134 -4.26 0.89 3.27
CA ILE A 134 -5.31 1.02 2.25
C ILE A 134 -4.67 1.63 1.00
N GLY A 135 -4.51 0.79 -0.02
CA GLY A 135 -3.82 1.12 -1.26
C GLY A 135 -4.64 2.03 -2.18
N HIS A 136 -3.98 2.95 -2.88
CA HIS A 136 -4.50 3.90 -3.89
C HIS A 136 -6.01 4.20 -3.83
N CYS A 137 -6.51 4.44 -2.63
CA CYS A 137 -7.94 4.65 -2.35
C CYS A 137 -8.53 5.95 -2.94
N GLY A 138 -7.73 6.72 -3.66
CA GLY A 138 -8.18 7.87 -4.46
C GLY A 138 -8.78 7.51 -5.82
N THR A 139 -8.87 6.23 -6.18
CA THR A 139 -9.44 5.74 -7.44
C THR A 139 -10.90 6.16 -7.58
N PRO A 140 -11.29 6.93 -8.63
CA PRO A 140 -12.63 7.53 -8.73
C PRO A 140 -13.77 6.51 -8.76
N GLU A 141 -13.53 5.35 -9.36
CA GLU A 141 -14.53 4.27 -9.49
C GLU A 141 -14.96 3.69 -8.14
N TYR A 142 -14.12 3.88 -7.11
CA TYR A 142 -14.35 3.37 -5.76
C TYR A 142 -14.39 4.50 -4.72
N ALA A 143 -14.85 5.67 -5.14
CA ALA A 143 -15.00 6.82 -4.24
C ALA A 143 -15.93 6.47 -3.06
N PHE A 144 -15.60 6.97 -1.87
CA PHE A 144 -16.32 6.73 -0.63
C PHE A 144 -16.46 8.03 0.18
N ASP A 145 -17.16 8.00 1.27
CA ASP A 145 -17.21 9.13 2.21
C ASP A 145 -15.88 9.22 2.99
N TYR A 146 -14.95 10.03 2.46
CA TYR A 146 -13.62 10.20 3.03
C TYR A 146 -13.65 10.77 4.46
N GLU A 147 -14.58 11.70 4.76
CA GLU A 147 -14.70 12.30 6.09
C GLU A 147 -15.16 11.29 7.15
N MET A 148 -15.99 10.33 6.76
CA MET A 148 -16.46 9.25 7.64
C MET A 148 -15.41 8.16 7.82
N VAL A 149 -14.78 7.72 6.75
CA VAL A 149 -13.97 6.49 6.75
C VAL A 149 -12.54 6.72 7.24
N ILE A 150 -11.89 7.83 6.82
CA ILE A 150 -10.48 8.07 7.16
C ILE A 150 -10.20 8.06 8.67
N PRO A 151 -11.02 8.69 9.55
CA PRO A 151 -10.82 8.59 10.98
C PRO A 151 -10.89 7.14 11.49
N VAL A 152 -11.85 6.34 11.00
CA VAL A 152 -12.01 4.94 11.41
C VAL A 152 -10.81 4.08 11.00
N LEU A 153 -10.29 4.28 9.79
CA LEU A 153 -9.07 3.61 9.33
C LEU A 153 -7.87 3.95 10.22
N ALA A 154 -7.68 5.23 10.52
CA ALA A 154 -6.60 5.70 11.38
C ALA A 154 -6.71 5.14 12.81
N GLU A 155 -7.90 5.16 13.42
CA GLU A 155 -8.17 4.58 14.74
C GLU A 155 -7.94 3.06 14.76
N SER A 156 -8.17 2.39 13.63
CA SER A 156 -7.90 0.95 13.47
C SER A 156 -6.42 0.65 13.15
N GLY A 157 -5.52 1.65 13.19
CA GLY A 157 -4.10 1.51 12.93
C GLY A 157 -3.72 1.32 11.46
N LYS A 158 -4.65 1.56 10.52
CA LYS A 158 -4.39 1.43 9.09
C LYS A 158 -3.75 2.70 8.54
N LEU A 159 -2.75 2.55 7.67
CA LEU A 159 -2.18 3.67 6.92
C LEU A 159 -3.02 3.95 5.67
N ILE A 160 -3.19 5.22 5.37
CA ILE A 160 -3.81 5.67 4.14
C ILE A 160 -2.69 5.94 3.12
N GLU A 161 -2.73 5.29 1.98
CA GLU A 161 -1.72 5.48 0.96
C GLU A 161 -1.95 6.74 0.14
N ILE A 162 -0.89 7.52 -0.03
CA ILE A 162 -0.76 8.51 -1.10
C ILE A 162 0.15 7.89 -2.16
N ASN A 163 -0.47 7.36 -3.19
CA ASN A 163 0.18 6.59 -4.24
C ASN A 163 0.63 7.50 -5.38
N ASP A 164 1.93 7.50 -5.70
CA ASP A 164 2.52 8.38 -6.70
C ASP A 164 2.14 8.02 -8.14
N SER A 165 1.73 6.77 -8.40
CA SER A 165 1.19 6.33 -9.69
C SER A 165 -0.03 7.16 -10.12
N ALA A 166 -0.80 7.73 -9.16
CA ALA A 166 -1.89 8.65 -9.45
C ALA A 166 -1.43 9.88 -10.24
N PHE A 167 -0.24 10.40 -9.96
CA PHE A 167 0.32 11.59 -10.60
C PHE A 167 0.96 11.30 -11.95
N LYS A 168 1.39 10.06 -12.18
CA LYS A 168 2.03 9.61 -13.43
C LYS A 168 1.02 9.03 -14.42
N HIS A 169 0.18 8.10 -13.97
CA HIS A 169 -0.61 7.25 -14.84
C HIS A 169 -2.12 7.40 -14.64
N LYS A 170 -2.58 7.75 -13.43
CA LYS A 170 -4.00 7.76 -13.04
C LYS A 170 -4.49 9.18 -12.71
N LYS A 171 -4.32 10.13 -13.64
CA LYS A 171 -4.61 11.57 -13.41
C LYS A 171 -5.99 11.87 -12.84
N GLY A 172 -7.00 11.03 -13.10
CA GLY A 172 -8.33 11.14 -12.49
C GLY A 172 -8.35 11.00 -10.97
N SER A 173 -7.35 10.33 -10.39
CA SER A 173 -7.23 10.09 -8.94
C SER A 173 -6.63 11.28 -8.18
N VAL A 174 -5.93 12.20 -8.84
CA VAL A 174 -5.18 13.28 -8.17
C VAL A 174 -6.07 14.15 -7.29
N ALA A 175 -7.25 14.53 -7.79
CA ALA A 175 -8.18 15.37 -7.02
C ALA A 175 -8.65 14.68 -5.72
N ASN A 176 -8.87 13.37 -5.79
CA ASN A 176 -9.24 12.57 -4.62
C ASN A 176 -8.03 12.40 -3.67
N CYS A 177 -6.83 12.17 -4.17
CA CYS A 177 -5.61 12.12 -3.34
C CYS A 177 -5.42 13.42 -2.55
N ILE A 178 -5.62 14.59 -3.18
CA ILE A 178 -5.56 15.88 -2.51
C ILE A 178 -6.63 16.00 -1.41
N LYS A 179 -7.86 15.56 -1.69
CA LYS A 179 -8.95 15.54 -0.72
C LYS A 179 -8.63 14.65 0.48
N ILE A 180 -8.21 13.42 0.22
CA ILE A 180 -7.82 12.43 1.23
C ILE A 180 -6.70 13.00 2.10
N ALA A 181 -5.63 13.51 1.50
CA ALA A 181 -4.51 14.10 2.23
C ALA A 181 -4.95 15.28 3.12
N LYS A 182 -5.84 16.16 2.65
CA LYS A 182 -6.39 17.26 3.46
C LYS A 182 -7.20 16.77 4.64
N ILE A 183 -7.96 15.69 4.49
CA ILE A 183 -8.72 15.09 5.58
C ILE A 183 -7.77 14.42 6.57
N CYS A 184 -6.79 13.65 6.10
CA CYS A 184 -5.75 13.06 6.95
C CYS A 184 -5.05 14.13 7.79
N LYS A 185 -4.63 15.26 7.17
CA LYS A 185 -4.05 16.40 7.86
C LYS A 185 -4.99 16.95 8.96
N LYS A 186 -6.27 17.14 8.63
CA LYS A 186 -7.29 17.69 9.54
C LYS A 186 -7.50 16.83 10.79
N VAL A 187 -7.51 15.50 10.61
CA VAL A 187 -7.80 14.55 11.70
C VAL A 187 -6.53 13.95 12.34
N GLY A 188 -5.34 14.30 11.84
CA GLY A 188 -4.08 13.73 12.32
C GLY A 188 -3.86 12.27 11.93
N ALA A 189 -4.48 11.80 10.86
CA ALA A 189 -4.35 10.43 10.39
C ALA A 189 -2.96 10.21 9.74
N PRO A 190 -2.22 9.15 10.12
CA PRO A 190 -0.95 8.84 9.49
C PRO A 190 -1.16 8.33 8.06
N ILE A 191 -0.25 8.72 7.19
CA ILE A 191 -0.21 8.29 5.79
C ILE A 191 1.11 7.60 5.46
N ILE A 192 1.10 6.88 4.35
CA ILE A 192 2.32 6.36 3.73
C ILE A 192 2.37 6.78 2.26
N VAL A 193 3.56 7.10 1.77
CA VAL A 193 3.78 7.49 0.38
C VAL A 193 4.52 6.37 -0.33
N ASN A 194 3.93 5.82 -1.38
CA ASN A 194 4.51 4.74 -2.15
C ASN A 194 4.44 5.03 -3.65
N THR A 195 5.21 4.28 -4.42
CA THR A 195 5.29 4.48 -5.87
C THR A 195 4.38 3.57 -6.68
N ASP A 196 4.04 2.39 -6.15
CA ASP A 196 3.37 1.34 -6.91
C ASP A 196 4.23 0.93 -8.14
N ALA A 197 5.55 0.81 -7.88
CA ALA A 197 6.54 0.61 -8.92
C ALA A 197 6.38 -0.75 -9.59
N HIS A 198 6.18 -0.75 -10.91
CA HIS A 198 6.13 -1.93 -11.75
C HIS A 198 7.43 -2.19 -12.52
N PHE A 199 8.38 -1.26 -12.39
CA PHE A 199 9.74 -1.38 -12.89
C PHE A 199 10.71 -0.60 -12.00
N MET A 200 11.95 -1.05 -11.92
CA MET A 200 12.95 -0.49 -11.00
C MET A 200 13.15 1.02 -11.15
N THR A 201 12.98 1.58 -12.35
CA THR A 201 13.16 3.04 -12.56
C THR A 201 12.09 3.91 -11.92
N GLU A 202 11.00 3.32 -11.41
CA GLU A 202 9.93 4.04 -10.71
C GLU A 202 10.11 4.01 -9.19
N LEU A 203 10.87 3.02 -8.69
CA LEU A 203 11.08 2.78 -7.27
C LEU A 203 11.60 4.01 -6.53
N GLY A 204 10.98 4.33 -5.41
CA GLY A 204 11.40 5.43 -4.54
C GLY A 204 11.17 6.84 -5.10
N ARG A 205 10.64 6.97 -6.31
CA ARG A 205 10.46 8.24 -7.02
C ARG A 205 9.03 8.75 -6.88
N ALA A 206 8.71 9.25 -5.69
CA ALA A 206 7.38 9.73 -5.32
C ALA A 206 7.23 11.27 -5.45
N ASP A 207 7.82 11.86 -6.49
CA ASP A 207 7.94 13.32 -6.64
C ASP A 207 6.58 14.02 -6.71
N GLY A 208 5.60 13.43 -7.39
CA GLY A 208 4.26 14.00 -7.54
C GLY A 208 3.53 14.07 -6.20
N SER A 209 3.54 12.97 -5.44
CA SER A 209 2.93 12.87 -4.13
C SER A 209 3.60 13.81 -3.12
N LEU A 210 4.92 13.81 -3.07
CA LEU A 210 5.68 14.64 -2.14
C LEU A 210 5.47 16.13 -2.41
N LYS A 211 5.49 16.54 -3.68
CA LYS A 211 5.19 17.93 -4.08
C LYS A 211 3.78 18.34 -3.67
N MET A 212 2.79 17.48 -3.91
CA MET A 212 1.40 17.75 -3.50
C MET A 212 1.28 17.91 -1.99
N LEU A 213 1.94 17.05 -1.21
CA LEU A 213 1.93 17.13 0.26
C LEU A 213 2.59 18.42 0.76
N GLU A 214 3.68 18.86 0.13
CA GLU A 214 4.32 20.14 0.42
C GLU A 214 3.42 21.33 0.10
N GLU A 215 2.77 21.32 -1.07
CA GLU A 215 1.85 22.38 -1.50
C GLU A 215 0.65 22.58 -0.55
N ILE A 216 0.15 21.49 0.04
CA ILE A 216 -0.94 21.57 1.05
C ILE A 216 -0.41 21.78 2.47
N GLY A 217 0.90 21.86 2.67
CA GLY A 217 1.55 21.98 3.99
C GLY A 217 1.25 20.79 4.89
N PHE A 218 1.33 19.56 4.35
CA PHE A 218 1.07 18.33 5.12
C PHE A 218 2.16 18.12 6.18
N PRO A 219 1.83 17.80 7.44
CA PRO A 219 2.82 17.59 8.50
C PRO A 219 3.68 16.35 8.20
N GLU A 220 4.99 16.54 8.13
CA GLU A 220 5.93 15.45 7.82
C GLU A 220 5.90 14.33 8.85
N GLU A 221 5.60 14.67 10.11
CA GLU A 221 5.48 13.69 11.21
C GLU A 221 4.34 12.70 11.03
N LEU A 222 3.36 13.00 10.19
CA LEU A 222 2.27 12.09 9.82
C LEU A 222 2.61 11.21 8.61
N VAL A 223 3.75 11.44 7.93
CA VAL A 223 4.21 10.58 6.84
C VAL A 223 5.13 9.50 7.41
N VAL A 224 4.61 8.29 7.57
CA VAL A 224 5.27 7.20 8.31
C VAL A 224 6.62 6.82 7.71
N ASN A 225 6.74 6.79 6.39
CA ASN A 225 7.98 6.46 5.70
C ASN A 225 8.85 7.65 5.31
N SER A 226 8.68 8.82 5.96
CA SER A 226 9.54 9.99 5.72
C SER A 226 10.85 9.95 6.51
N SER A 227 10.95 9.10 7.54
CA SER A 227 12.20 8.85 8.25
C SER A 227 12.28 7.40 8.74
N VAL A 228 13.49 6.89 8.92
CA VAL A 228 13.73 5.54 9.44
C VAL A 228 13.10 5.37 10.81
N GLU A 229 13.28 6.34 11.71
CA GLU A 229 12.74 6.31 13.06
C GLU A 229 11.20 6.16 13.08
N ARG A 230 10.48 6.94 12.25
CA ARG A 230 9.02 6.86 12.15
C ARG A 230 8.57 5.51 11.61
N PHE A 231 9.25 5.06 10.56
CA PHE A 231 8.92 3.77 9.93
C PHE A 231 9.16 2.59 10.88
N GLU A 232 10.31 2.56 11.56
CA GLU A 232 10.60 1.52 12.57
C GLU A 232 9.61 1.56 13.74
N LYS A 233 9.25 2.74 14.21
CA LYS A 233 8.22 2.90 15.25
C LYS A 233 6.89 2.27 14.82
N TYR A 234 6.47 2.47 13.58
CA TYR A 234 5.25 1.85 13.05
C TYR A 234 5.40 0.33 12.94
N LEU A 235 6.52 -0.18 12.42
CA LEU A 235 6.77 -1.62 12.33
C LEU A 235 6.77 -2.28 13.71
N THR A 236 7.30 -1.61 14.73
CA THR A 236 7.27 -2.10 16.13
C THR A 236 5.83 -2.24 16.65
N GLN A 237 4.94 -1.33 16.30
CA GLN A 237 3.53 -1.42 16.66
C GLN A 237 2.84 -2.64 16.03
N LEU A 238 3.33 -3.10 14.88
CA LEU A 238 2.89 -4.34 14.21
C LEU A 238 3.56 -5.60 14.78
N ASN A 239 4.37 -5.49 15.83
CA ASN A 239 5.21 -6.56 16.37
C ASN A 239 6.22 -7.16 15.36
N LEU A 240 6.57 -6.42 14.32
CA LEU A 240 7.61 -6.83 13.39
C LEU A 240 9.00 -6.55 14.00
N PRO A 241 9.95 -7.50 13.92
CA PRO A 241 11.28 -7.30 14.46
C PRO A 241 11.99 -6.14 13.76
N LEU A 242 12.68 -5.32 14.53
CA LEU A 242 13.55 -4.28 13.98
C LEU A 242 14.74 -4.92 13.24
N ARG A 243 15.36 -4.15 12.38
CA ARG A 243 16.57 -4.56 11.68
C ARG A 243 17.71 -4.75 12.68
N GLU A 244 18.36 -5.92 12.64
CA GLU A 244 19.61 -6.19 13.35
C GLU A 244 20.81 -5.50 12.68
#